data_903c557889d7f934157924b028b2945b
#
_entry.id   903c557889d7f934157924b028b2945b
#
_cell.length_a   1.000
_cell.length_b   1.000
_cell.length_c   1.000
_cell.angle_alpha   90.00
_cell.angle_beta   90.00
_cell.angle_gamma   90.00
#
_symmetry.space_group_name_H-M   'P 1'
#
loop_
_entity.id
_entity.type
_entity.pdbx_description
1 polymer ?
#
loop_
_entity_poly.entity_id
_entity_poly.type
_entity_poly.pdbx_seq_one_letter_code
_entity_poly.pdbx_strand_id
1 'polypeptide(L)'
;MDVYLDNAATSDPKPRAVIDAVVRAMTQINANPGRSGHPRALAAARCVYAAREAISDFIGAEADSAVCFAMNCTDALNTAIKGVVRRGDHVISTMLEHNSVLRVLSRLSMDQQIALSLIWPEPDGMIDPEKIRRAIRSNTRLICMTHASNVTGAIQPAAAVGQIARGHGITYLIDGAQALGAIPVNVQRLMCDLYAFPGHKSLLGPQGTGGLYIRKGLSLNTLREGGTGTDSQQLTQPEAPPERYEAGTVNMHGIAGLHEGVKYVSAHAATILSHEREMTDALYRELARMEGVTLYSPAEEAARCGIVTFNIGDMGSSQAADALSDRNICVRGGLHCAPCAHRVLGTVQRGAVRASVGYANSFDDVNALLRAVHEILHEGA
;
A
#
# COMPACT_ATOMS: atom_id res chain seq x y z
N MET A 1 -1.68 20.27 20.42
CA MET A 1 -2.01 19.51 19.20
C MET A 1 -1.27 18.20 19.31
N ASP A 2 -1.89 17.11 18.91
CA ASP A 2 -1.25 15.82 18.93
C ASP A 2 -0.22 15.71 17.82
N VAL A 3 0.89 15.06 18.08
CA VAL A 3 1.91 14.75 17.10
C VAL A 3 1.50 13.46 16.39
N TYR A 4 1.11 13.57 15.11
CA TYR A 4 0.62 12.42 14.37
C TYR A 4 1.75 11.75 13.55
N LEU A 5 2.16 10.56 13.98
CA LEU A 5 3.21 9.73 13.37
C LEU A 5 2.71 8.32 13.03
N ASP A 6 1.42 8.19 12.62
CA ASP A 6 0.85 6.94 12.10
C ASP A 6 0.40 7.05 10.62
N ASN A 7 1.15 7.79 9.80
CA ASN A 7 0.85 8.01 8.39
C ASN A 7 0.83 6.71 7.55
N ALA A 8 1.55 5.68 7.95
CA ALA A 8 1.52 4.37 7.30
C ALA A 8 0.16 3.64 7.49
N ALA A 9 -0.66 4.03 8.46
CA ALA A 9 -2.05 3.57 8.58
C ALA A 9 -2.99 4.39 7.68
N THR A 10 -2.94 5.71 7.79
CA THR A 10 -3.61 6.68 6.90
C THR A 10 -2.91 8.02 7.03
N SER A 11 -2.75 8.78 5.96
CA SER A 11 -2.10 10.10 6.04
C SER A 11 -2.99 11.14 6.71
N ASP A 12 -2.41 11.98 7.54
CA ASP A 12 -3.06 13.13 8.18
C ASP A 12 -2.06 14.29 8.34
N PRO A 13 -2.47 15.56 8.12
CA PRO A 13 -3.74 16.02 7.55
C PRO A 13 -3.87 15.70 6.05
N LYS A 14 -5.08 15.80 5.51
CA LYS A 14 -5.28 15.80 4.07
C LYS A 14 -5.07 17.20 3.49
N PRO A 15 -4.47 17.35 2.29
CA PRO A 15 -4.39 18.64 1.61
C PRO A 15 -5.77 19.28 1.45
N ARG A 16 -5.86 20.59 1.61
CA ARG A 16 -7.13 21.32 1.53
C ARG A 16 -7.87 21.06 0.21
N ALA A 17 -7.13 20.95 -0.91
CA ALA A 17 -7.69 20.65 -2.23
C ALA A 17 -8.44 19.31 -2.27
N VAL A 18 -7.95 18.30 -1.53
CA VAL A 18 -8.61 16.98 -1.40
C VAL A 18 -9.97 17.12 -0.72
N ILE A 19 -10.02 17.84 0.41
CA ILE A 19 -11.26 18.07 1.17
C ILE A 19 -12.25 18.83 0.30
N ASP A 20 -11.82 19.92 -0.32
CA ASP A 20 -12.66 20.76 -1.17
C ASP A 20 -13.21 20.00 -2.40
N ALA A 21 -12.42 19.09 -2.97
CA ALA A 21 -12.87 18.24 -4.08
C ALA A 21 -13.98 17.28 -3.64
N VAL A 22 -13.87 16.65 -2.48
CA VAL A 22 -14.93 15.78 -1.92
C VAL A 22 -16.21 16.59 -1.70
N VAL A 23 -16.11 17.76 -1.06
CA VAL A 23 -17.26 18.65 -0.81
C VAL A 23 -17.92 19.09 -2.14
N ARG A 24 -17.13 19.51 -3.13
CA ARG A 24 -17.66 19.87 -4.46
C ARG A 24 -18.35 18.68 -5.13
N ALA A 25 -17.75 17.50 -5.06
CA ALA A 25 -18.33 16.30 -5.64
C ALA A 25 -19.70 15.98 -5.01
N MET A 26 -19.85 16.12 -3.70
CA MET A 26 -21.10 15.86 -3.00
C MET A 26 -22.16 16.95 -3.24
N THR A 27 -21.77 18.20 -3.41
CA THR A 27 -22.72 19.34 -3.46
C THR A 27 -23.06 19.79 -4.89
N GLN A 28 -22.14 19.65 -5.84
CA GLN A 28 -22.30 20.23 -7.18
C GLN A 28 -22.46 19.19 -8.30
N ILE A 29 -21.75 18.05 -8.21
CA ILE A 29 -21.75 17.01 -9.25
C ILE A 29 -22.24 15.66 -8.74
N ASN A 30 -23.02 15.64 -7.68
CA ASN A 30 -23.55 14.42 -7.06
C ASN A 30 -24.52 13.70 -8.01
N ALA A 31 -23.97 12.85 -8.89
CA ALA A 31 -24.71 12.01 -9.82
C ALA A 31 -23.95 10.71 -10.06
N ASN A 32 -24.66 9.67 -10.51
CA ASN A 32 -24.03 8.39 -10.84
C ASN A 32 -23.24 8.53 -12.16
N PRO A 33 -21.91 8.32 -12.15
CA PRO A 33 -21.10 8.42 -13.36
C PRO A 33 -21.49 7.33 -14.38
N GLY A 34 -21.55 7.71 -15.66
CA GLY A 34 -21.72 6.78 -16.78
C GLY A 34 -23.10 6.16 -16.96
N ARG A 35 -24.12 6.52 -16.14
CA ARG A 35 -25.47 5.92 -16.24
C ARG A 35 -26.55 6.83 -16.85
N SER A 36 -26.20 8.04 -17.24
CA SER A 36 -27.14 9.00 -17.82
C SER A 36 -26.43 10.04 -18.67
N GLY A 37 -27.14 10.58 -19.69
CA GLY A 37 -26.60 11.61 -20.57
C GLY A 37 -26.77 13.04 -20.06
N HIS A 38 -27.34 13.27 -18.88
CA HIS A 38 -27.53 14.64 -18.38
C HIS A 38 -26.22 15.27 -17.85
N PRO A 39 -26.10 16.60 -17.82
CA PRO A 39 -24.82 17.29 -17.54
C PRO A 39 -24.12 16.88 -16.23
N ARG A 40 -24.88 16.60 -15.15
CA ARG A 40 -24.28 16.17 -13.86
C ARG A 40 -23.66 14.78 -13.96
N ALA A 41 -24.32 13.82 -14.64
CA ALA A 41 -23.76 12.47 -14.82
C ALA A 41 -22.49 12.49 -15.69
N LEU A 42 -22.49 13.33 -16.74
CA LEU A 42 -21.31 13.55 -17.58
C LEU A 42 -20.16 14.19 -16.79
N ALA A 43 -20.46 15.16 -15.92
CA ALA A 43 -19.45 15.77 -15.05
C ALA A 43 -18.85 14.74 -14.05
N ALA A 44 -19.69 13.90 -13.45
CA ALA A 44 -19.25 12.80 -12.59
C ALA A 44 -18.38 11.79 -13.34
N ALA A 45 -18.77 11.38 -14.56
CA ALA A 45 -17.99 10.49 -15.40
C ALA A 45 -16.64 11.08 -15.77
N ARG A 46 -16.58 12.37 -16.14
CA ARG A 46 -15.33 13.08 -16.43
C ARG A 46 -14.42 13.15 -15.21
N CYS A 47 -14.97 13.34 -14.01
CA CYS A 47 -14.21 13.35 -12.76
C CYS A 47 -13.54 11.99 -12.51
N VAL A 48 -14.27 10.89 -12.66
CA VAL A 48 -13.73 9.52 -12.50
C VAL A 48 -12.68 9.22 -13.57
N TYR A 49 -12.94 9.61 -14.82
CA TYR A 49 -11.98 9.44 -15.91
C TYR A 49 -10.69 10.21 -15.66
N ALA A 50 -10.77 11.49 -15.33
CA ALA A 50 -9.60 12.33 -15.04
C ALA A 50 -8.76 11.80 -13.87
N ALA A 51 -9.40 11.24 -12.85
CA ALA A 51 -8.68 10.58 -11.74
C ALA A 51 -7.92 9.34 -12.20
N ARG A 52 -8.51 8.55 -13.10
CA ARG A 52 -7.88 7.35 -13.68
C ARG A 52 -6.67 7.71 -14.51
N GLU A 53 -6.78 8.69 -15.39
CA GLU A 53 -5.68 9.22 -16.20
C GLU A 53 -4.54 9.72 -15.31
N ALA A 54 -4.85 10.55 -14.31
CA ALA A 54 -3.83 11.08 -13.40
C ALA A 54 -3.06 9.97 -12.67
N ILE A 55 -3.73 8.89 -12.27
CA ILE A 55 -3.07 7.73 -11.64
C ILE A 55 -2.24 6.98 -12.68
N SER A 56 -2.76 6.75 -13.89
CA SER A 56 -2.04 6.07 -14.97
C SER A 56 -0.74 6.80 -15.30
N ASP A 57 -0.80 8.12 -15.44
CA ASP A 57 0.37 8.95 -15.68
C ASP A 57 1.36 8.89 -14.51
N PHE A 58 0.86 8.97 -13.28
CA PHE A 58 1.68 8.97 -12.08
C PHE A 58 2.48 7.69 -11.87
N ILE A 59 1.91 6.54 -12.24
CA ILE A 59 2.60 5.23 -12.17
C ILE A 59 3.38 4.87 -13.44
N GLY A 60 3.35 5.72 -14.47
CA GLY A 60 3.96 5.43 -15.77
C GLY A 60 3.34 4.23 -16.46
N ALA A 61 2.02 4.12 -16.44
CA ALA A 61 1.28 3.06 -17.09
C ALA A 61 1.42 3.17 -18.61
N GLU A 62 1.48 2.03 -19.31
CA GLU A 62 1.50 2.01 -20.77
C GLU A 62 0.10 2.25 -21.37
N ALA A 63 0.07 2.71 -22.61
CA ALA A 63 -1.19 2.86 -23.36
C ALA A 63 -1.97 1.54 -23.42
N ASP A 64 -3.29 1.62 -23.30
CA ASP A 64 -4.23 0.49 -23.29
C ASP A 64 -4.08 -0.47 -22.08
N SER A 65 -3.28 -0.13 -21.07
CA SER A 65 -3.38 -0.74 -19.76
C SER A 65 -4.60 -0.21 -18.99
N ALA A 66 -4.98 -0.86 -17.92
CA ALA A 66 -6.13 -0.44 -17.13
C ALA A 66 -5.73 -0.08 -15.70
N VAL A 67 -6.27 1.02 -15.19
CA VAL A 67 -6.33 1.32 -13.76
C VAL A 67 -7.79 1.19 -13.33
N CYS A 68 -8.13 0.21 -12.51
CA CYS A 68 -9.49 -0.03 -12.02
C CYS A 68 -9.59 0.43 -10.57
N PHE A 69 -10.65 1.18 -10.23
CA PHE A 69 -10.88 1.61 -8.86
C PHE A 69 -11.36 0.45 -7.99
N ALA A 70 -10.92 0.46 -6.75
CA ALA A 70 -11.29 -0.48 -5.71
C ALA A 70 -11.66 0.29 -4.43
N MET A 71 -12.38 -0.35 -3.51
CA MET A 71 -12.74 0.28 -2.25
C MET A 71 -11.51 0.56 -1.35
N ASN A 72 -10.46 -0.24 -1.51
CA ASN A 72 -9.18 -0.15 -0.80
C ASN A 72 -8.18 -1.12 -1.41
N CYS A 73 -6.91 -1.10 -0.94
CA CYS A 73 -5.89 -2.03 -1.43
C CYS A 73 -6.21 -3.50 -1.18
N THR A 74 -6.88 -3.84 -0.07
CA THR A 74 -7.31 -5.22 0.23
C THR A 74 -8.26 -5.75 -0.85
N ASP A 75 -9.18 -4.92 -1.29
CA ASP A 75 -10.12 -5.23 -2.36
C ASP A 75 -9.40 -5.44 -3.71
N ALA A 76 -8.46 -4.56 -4.04
CA ALA A 76 -7.60 -4.66 -5.22
C ALA A 76 -6.77 -5.95 -5.21
N LEU A 77 -6.13 -6.28 -4.08
CA LEU A 77 -5.34 -7.50 -3.90
C LEU A 77 -6.18 -8.78 -4.01
N ASN A 78 -7.40 -8.80 -3.43
CA ASN A 78 -8.31 -9.92 -3.59
C ASN A 78 -8.74 -10.11 -5.05
N THR A 79 -9.05 -9.01 -5.76
CA THR A 79 -9.39 -9.04 -7.18
C THR A 79 -8.23 -9.59 -8.00
N ALA A 80 -7.00 -9.13 -7.75
CA ALA A 80 -5.81 -9.57 -8.46
C ALA A 80 -5.50 -11.06 -8.18
N ILE A 81 -5.37 -11.46 -6.91
CA ILE A 81 -4.97 -12.82 -6.54
C ILE A 81 -6.00 -13.83 -7.03
N LYS A 82 -7.28 -13.64 -6.68
CA LYS A 82 -8.36 -14.58 -7.06
C LYS A 82 -8.65 -14.54 -8.56
N GLY A 83 -8.36 -13.40 -9.22
CA GLY A 83 -8.53 -13.26 -10.67
C GLY A 83 -7.47 -14.00 -11.49
N VAL A 84 -6.26 -14.19 -10.93
CA VAL A 84 -5.13 -14.86 -11.60
C VAL A 84 -5.09 -16.35 -11.35
N VAL A 85 -5.26 -16.78 -10.08
CA VAL A 85 -4.97 -18.16 -9.68
C VAL A 85 -6.09 -19.12 -10.04
N ARG A 86 -5.71 -20.35 -10.32
CA ARG A 86 -6.60 -21.48 -10.59
C ARG A 86 -6.22 -22.66 -9.69
N ARG A 87 -7.12 -23.62 -9.59
CA ARG A 87 -6.85 -24.86 -8.86
C ARG A 87 -5.66 -25.60 -9.46
N GLY A 88 -4.72 -25.97 -8.61
CA GLY A 88 -3.48 -26.67 -8.99
C GLY A 88 -2.30 -25.74 -9.26
N ASP A 89 -2.48 -24.41 -9.25
CA ASP A 89 -1.40 -23.47 -9.43
C ASP A 89 -0.46 -23.42 -8.22
N HIS A 90 0.78 -23.04 -8.47
CA HIS A 90 1.75 -22.66 -7.44
C HIS A 90 1.86 -21.13 -7.39
N VAL A 91 1.91 -20.60 -6.16
CA VAL A 91 2.11 -19.18 -5.89
C VAL A 91 3.34 -18.98 -5.01
N ILE A 92 4.16 -18.00 -5.38
CA ILE A 92 5.29 -17.54 -4.57
C ILE A 92 4.92 -16.20 -3.95
N SER A 93 5.13 -16.08 -2.65
CA SER A 93 4.97 -14.83 -1.91
C SER A 93 6.04 -14.72 -0.82
N THR A 94 5.95 -13.74 0.08
CA THR A 94 7.01 -13.52 1.06
C THR A 94 6.50 -13.53 2.50
N MET A 95 7.43 -13.66 3.46
CA MET A 95 7.12 -13.53 4.89
C MET A 95 6.87 -12.07 5.30
N LEU A 96 7.09 -11.11 4.41
CA LEU A 96 6.93 -9.68 4.70
C LEU A 96 5.51 -9.15 4.40
N GLU A 97 4.64 -9.98 3.82
CA GLU A 97 3.35 -9.55 3.31
C GLU A 97 2.37 -9.14 4.42
N HIS A 98 1.56 -8.15 4.08
CA HIS A 98 0.39 -7.76 4.86
C HIS A 98 -0.69 -8.86 4.85
N ASN A 99 -1.55 -8.90 5.87
CA ASN A 99 -2.69 -9.82 5.95
C ASN A 99 -3.62 -9.80 4.72
N SER A 100 -3.67 -8.68 3.99
CA SER A 100 -4.45 -8.56 2.74
C SER A 100 -3.97 -9.51 1.64
N VAL A 101 -2.71 -9.92 1.67
CA VAL A 101 -2.12 -10.94 0.79
C VAL A 101 -2.14 -12.29 1.50
N LEU A 102 -1.55 -12.39 2.70
CA LEU A 102 -1.35 -13.68 3.37
C LEU A 102 -2.65 -14.41 3.68
N ARG A 103 -3.70 -13.71 4.14
CA ARG A 103 -4.97 -14.36 4.47
C ARG A 103 -5.63 -14.95 3.23
N VAL A 104 -5.55 -14.27 2.10
CA VAL A 104 -6.10 -14.78 0.83
C VAL A 104 -5.33 -16.01 0.37
N LEU A 105 -3.99 -15.92 0.31
CA LEU A 105 -3.14 -17.02 -0.12
C LEU A 105 -3.21 -18.22 0.84
N SER A 106 -3.20 -17.98 2.15
CA SER A 106 -3.34 -19.03 3.15
C SER A 106 -4.68 -19.75 3.03
N ARG A 107 -5.79 -19.01 2.83
CA ARG A 107 -7.10 -19.61 2.65
C ARG A 107 -7.13 -20.50 1.39
N LEU A 108 -6.64 -19.99 0.26
CA LEU A 108 -6.58 -20.76 -0.99
C LEU A 108 -5.70 -22.02 -0.85
N SER A 109 -4.59 -21.91 -0.09
CA SER A 109 -3.71 -23.06 0.18
C SER A 109 -4.36 -24.08 1.12
N MET A 110 -5.03 -23.64 2.19
CA MET A 110 -5.75 -24.52 3.12
C MET A 110 -6.89 -25.27 2.43
N ASP A 111 -7.59 -24.64 1.51
CA ASP A 111 -8.64 -25.25 0.69
C ASP A 111 -8.06 -26.15 -0.43
N GLN A 112 -6.75 -26.38 -0.43
CA GLN A 112 -6.03 -27.20 -1.43
C GLN A 112 -6.25 -26.73 -2.88
N GLN A 113 -6.49 -25.47 -3.06
CA GLN A 113 -6.64 -24.88 -4.40
C GLN A 113 -5.31 -24.55 -5.04
N ILE A 114 -4.34 -24.09 -4.23
CA ILE A 114 -2.99 -23.71 -4.67
C ILE A 114 -1.91 -24.35 -3.79
N ALA A 115 -0.70 -24.50 -4.34
CA ALA A 115 0.51 -24.69 -3.58
C ALA A 115 1.11 -23.29 -3.27
N LEU A 116 1.60 -23.06 -2.05
CA LEU A 116 2.13 -21.77 -1.60
C LEU A 116 3.57 -21.91 -1.11
N SER A 117 4.48 -21.10 -1.65
CA SER A 117 5.83 -20.93 -1.13
C SER A 117 5.99 -19.52 -0.56
N LEU A 118 6.39 -19.41 0.71
CA LEU A 118 6.69 -18.15 1.38
C LEU A 118 8.19 -18.00 1.53
N ILE A 119 8.76 -16.96 0.91
CA ILE A 119 10.18 -16.66 0.89
C ILE A 119 10.55 -15.84 2.13
N TRP A 120 11.58 -16.28 2.85
CA TRP A 120 12.14 -15.58 3.99
C TRP A 120 13.09 -14.47 3.52
N PRO A 121 13.02 -13.27 4.12
CA PRO A 121 13.99 -12.21 3.83
C PRO A 121 15.38 -12.57 4.34
N GLU A 122 16.37 -11.82 3.91
CA GLU A 122 17.71 -11.79 4.46
C GLU A 122 17.73 -11.04 5.81
N PRO A 123 18.83 -11.10 6.58
CA PRO A 123 18.92 -10.40 7.88
C PRO A 123 18.73 -8.88 7.80
N ASP A 124 18.98 -8.28 6.65
CA ASP A 124 18.76 -6.86 6.37
C ASP A 124 17.27 -6.50 6.08
N GLY A 125 16.39 -7.51 6.08
CA GLY A 125 14.96 -7.35 5.80
C GLY A 125 14.60 -7.34 4.31
N MET A 126 15.56 -7.62 3.40
CA MET A 126 15.36 -7.65 1.97
C MET A 126 15.08 -9.07 1.46
N ILE A 127 14.27 -9.20 0.43
CA ILE A 127 14.09 -10.47 -0.28
C ILE A 127 15.21 -10.64 -1.30
N ASP A 128 15.98 -11.75 -1.21
CA ASP A 128 16.90 -12.14 -2.27
C ASP A 128 16.10 -12.62 -3.51
N PRO A 129 16.19 -11.94 -4.66
CA PRO A 129 15.51 -12.35 -5.88
C PRO A 129 15.87 -13.78 -6.34
N GLU A 130 17.07 -14.27 -6.02
CA GLU A 130 17.49 -15.61 -6.38
C GLU A 130 16.76 -16.69 -5.55
N LYS A 131 16.31 -16.37 -4.33
CA LYS A 131 15.43 -17.29 -3.56
C LYS A 131 14.06 -17.44 -4.25
N ILE A 132 13.53 -16.35 -4.83
CA ILE A 132 12.30 -16.41 -5.63
C ILE A 132 12.53 -17.26 -6.87
N ARG A 133 13.63 -17.04 -7.63
CA ARG A 133 13.98 -17.82 -8.81
C ARG A 133 14.05 -19.32 -8.50
N ARG A 134 14.71 -19.68 -7.41
CA ARG A 134 14.85 -21.09 -6.98
C ARG A 134 13.55 -21.74 -6.54
N ALA A 135 12.56 -20.96 -6.13
CA ALA A 135 11.23 -21.45 -5.73
C ALA A 135 10.28 -21.68 -6.91
N ILE A 136 10.64 -21.26 -8.13
CA ILE A 136 9.81 -21.43 -9.33
C ILE A 136 9.62 -22.90 -9.67
N ARG A 137 8.38 -23.29 -9.97
CA ARG A 137 7.95 -24.62 -10.42
C ARG A 137 7.31 -24.49 -11.79
N SER A 138 7.13 -25.62 -12.49
CA SER A 138 6.46 -25.66 -13.80
C SER A 138 5.02 -25.14 -13.79
N ASN A 139 4.35 -25.21 -12.64
CA ASN A 139 2.99 -24.71 -12.43
C ASN A 139 2.95 -23.39 -11.64
N THR A 140 4.07 -22.66 -11.51
CA THR A 140 4.07 -21.33 -10.86
C THR A 140 3.29 -20.35 -11.73
N ARG A 141 2.22 -19.82 -11.17
CA ARG A 141 1.29 -18.91 -11.87
C ARG A 141 1.43 -17.46 -11.45
N LEU A 142 1.74 -17.23 -10.19
CA LEU A 142 1.76 -15.89 -9.58
C LEU A 142 2.97 -15.74 -8.67
N ILE A 143 3.66 -14.62 -8.78
CA ILE A 143 4.53 -14.07 -7.76
C ILE A 143 3.82 -12.84 -7.18
N CYS A 144 3.63 -12.79 -5.86
CA CYS A 144 3.00 -11.67 -5.16
C CYS A 144 3.95 -11.16 -4.08
N MET A 145 4.33 -9.88 -4.14
CA MET A 145 5.29 -9.30 -3.21
C MET A 145 4.95 -7.87 -2.84
N THR A 146 5.12 -7.51 -1.56
CA THR A 146 5.05 -6.11 -1.12
C THR A 146 6.19 -5.30 -1.73
N HIS A 147 5.93 -4.04 -2.12
CA HIS A 147 6.97 -3.13 -2.62
C HIS A 147 7.78 -2.51 -1.48
N ALA A 148 7.12 -2.23 -0.36
CA ALA A 148 7.76 -1.79 0.86
C ALA A 148 7.03 -2.37 2.07
N SER A 149 7.79 -2.82 3.07
CA SER A 149 7.25 -3.43 4.27
C SER A 149 6.47 -2.41 5.11
N ASN A 150 5.23 -2.71 5.46
CA ASN A 150 4.43 -1.90 6.37
C ASN A 150 4.87 -2.03 7.84
N VAL A 151 5.80 -2.93 8.13
CA VAL A 151 6.40 -3.09 9.46
C VAL A 151 7.72 -2.33 9.51
N THR A 152 8.70 -2.71 8.70
CA THR A 152 10.07 -2.17 8.79
C THR A 152 10.34 -0.98 7.89
N GLY A 153 9.47 -0.70 6.93
CA GLY A 153 9.71 0.29 5.88
C GLY A 153 10.66 -0.17 4.77
N ALA A 154 11.24 -1.37 4.88
CA ALA A 154 12.21 -1.91 3.91
C ALA A 154 11.63 -1.95 2.49
N ILE A 155 12.30 -1.27 1.55
CA ILE A 155 11.95 -1.21 0.13
C ILE A 155 12.51 -2.44 -0.56
N GLN A 156 11.64 -3.25 -1.15
CA GLN A 156 12.01 -4.54 -1.74
C GLN A 156 12.54 -4.40 -3.17
N PRO A 157 13.37 -5.34 -3.66
CA PRO A 157 13.98 -5.31 -4.99
C PRO A 157 12.98 -5.68 -6.09
N ALA A 158 11.86 -4.93 -6.17
CA ALA A 158 10.69 -5.27 -7.00
C ALA A 158 11.02 -5.39 -8.49
N ALA A 159 11.92 -4.55 -9.02
CA ALA A 159 12.33 -4.61 -10.43
C ALA A 159 13.12 -5.90 -10.76
N ALA A 160 13.99 -6.35 -9.87
CA ALA A 160 14.75 -7.59 -10.07
C ALA A 160 13.81 -8.82 -10.06
N VAL A 161 12.81 -8.82 -9.16
CA VAL A 161 11.77 -9.86 -9.15
C VAL A 161 10.92 -9.80 -10.41
N GLY A 162 10.59 -8.59 -10.90
CA GLY A 162 9.85 -8.42 -12.15
C GLY A 162 10.59 -8.98 -13.37
N GLN A 163 11.93 -8.82 -13.44
CA GLN A 163 12.74 -9.45 -14.49
C GLN A 163 12.66 -10.98 -14.45
N ILE A 164 12.72 -11.55 -13.24
CA ILE A 164 12.59 -13.01 -13.05
C ILE A 164 11.19 -13.47 -13.49
N ALA A 165 10.14 -12.83 -13.02
CA ALA A 165 8.76 -13.18 -13.34
C ALA A 165 8.51 -13.13 -14.86
N ARG A 166 8.93 -12.05 -15.50
CA ARG A 166 8.80 -11.87 -16.96
C ARG A 166 9.60 -12.90 -17.75
N GLY A 167 10.83 -13.21 -17.33
CA GLY A 167 11.68 -14.23 -17.96
C GLY A 167 11.10 -15.65 -17.92
N HIS A 168 10.19 -15.91 -16.98
CA HIS A 168 9.51 -17.21 -16.83
C HIS A 168 8.03 -17.19 -17.24
N GLY A 169 7.52 -16.06 -17.76
CA GLY A 169 6.10 -15.93 -18.12
C GLY A 169 5.12 -16.03 -16.95
N ILE A 170 5.57 -15.67 -15.75
CA ILE A 170 4.78 -15.73 -14.51
C ILE A 170 4.17 -14.36 -14.25
N THR A 171 2.89 -14.30 -13.89
CA THR A 171 2.21 -13.06 -13.51
C THR A 171 2.84 -12.49 -12.23
N TYR A 172 3.16 -11.19 -12.25
CA TYR A 172 3.75 -10.50 -11.11
C TYR A 172 2.82 -9.43 -10.56
N LEU A 173 2.36 -9.63 -9.32
CA LEU A 173 1.55 -8.70 -8.55
C LEU A 173 2.41 -8.03 -7.48
N ILE A 174 2.34 -6.71 -7.43
CA ILE A 174 2.97 -5.91 -6.39
C ILE A 174 1.90 -5.30 -5.47
N ASP A 175 2.05 -5.52 -4.15
CA ASP A 175 1.35 -4.72 -3.14
C ASP A 175 2.11 -3.40 -2.94
N GLY A 176 1.57 -2.33 -3.51
CA GLY A 176 2.13 -0.98 -3.46
C GLY A 176 1.65 -0.13 -2.28
N ALA A 177 1.03 -0.75 -1.27
CA ALA A 177 0.32 -0.02 -0.21
C ALA A 177 1.18 0.94 0.62
N GLN A 178 2.49 0.71 0.72
CA GLN A 178 3.41 1.60 1.43
C GLN A 178 4.39 2.32 0.48
N ALA A 179 4.31 2.04 -0.82
CA ALA A 179 5.26 2.56 -1.79
C ALA A 179 4.68 3.66 -2.66
N LEU A 180 3.42 3.50 -3.16
CA LEU A 180 2.86 4.45 -4.10
C LEU A 180 2.59 5.81 -3.43
N GLY A 181 3.29 6.84 -3.91
CA GLY A 181 3.27 8.18 -3.34
C GLY A 181 4.38 8.46 -2.32
N ALA A 182 4.97 7.40 -1.69
CA ALA A 182 6.08 7.52 -0.75
C ALA A 182 7.46 7.40 -1.43
N ILE A 183 7.55 6.61 -2.51
CA ILE A 183 8.75 6.44 -3.32
C ILE A 183 8.39 6.51 -4.81
N PRO A 184 9.37 6.78 -5.70
CA PRO A 184 9.12 6.76 -7.14
C PRO A 184 8.68 5.37 -7.62
N VAL A 185 7.54 5.31 -8.30
CA VAL A 185 6.98 4.08 -8.87
C VAL A 185 6.80 4.24 -10.38
N ASN A 186 7.28 3.26 -11.15
CA ASN A 186 7.01 3.15 -12.57
C ASN A 186 6.76 1.67 -12.90
N VAL A 187 5.52 1.32 -13.20
CA VAL A 187 5.09 -0.08 -13.39
C VAL A 187 5.78 -0.78 -14.56
N GLN A 188 6.20 -0.02 -15.58
CA GLN A 188 6.96 -0.58 -16.70
C GLN A 188 8.39 -0.95 -16.30
N ARG A 189 9.07 -0.09 -15.51
CA ARG A 189 10.41 -0.37 -14.96
C ARG A 189 10.39 -1.50 -13.93
N LEU A 190 9.31 -1.60 -13.16
CA LEU A 190 9.09 -2.71 -12.24
C LEU A 190 8.75 -4.01 -12.95
N MET A 191 8.40 -3.95 -14.25
CA MET A 191 7.98 -5.10 -15.06
C MET A 191 6.83 -5.89 -14.43
N CYS A 192 5.97 -5.24 -13.64
CA CYS A 192 4.83 -5.89 -13.02
C CYS A 192 3.64 -5.96 -13.97
N ASP A 193 2.82 -6.95 -13.74
CA ASP A 193 1.57 -7.14 -14.47
C ASP A 193 0.37 -6.54 -13.73
N LEU A 194 0.49 -6.48 -12.41
CA LEU A 194 -0.54 -6.00 -11.49
C LEU A 194 0.12 -5.16 -10.38
N TYR A 195 -0.48 -4.01 -10.08
CA TYR A 195 -0.02 -3.15 -8.99
C TYR A 195 -1.23 -2.66 -8.18
N ALA A 196 -1.35 -3.10 -6.93
CA ALA A 196 -2.45 -2.73 -6.04
C ALA A 196 -2.05 -1.59 -5.11
N PHE A 197 -2.96 -0.63 -4.86
CA PHE A 197 -2.66 0.51 -4.02
C PHE A 197 -3.90 1.05 -3.28
N PRO A 198 -3.74 1.64 -2.07
CA PRO A 198 -4.76 2.42 -1.38
C PRO A 198 -4.69 3.89 -1.79
N GLY A 199 -5.81 4.58 -1.79
CA GLY A 199 -5.84 6.02 -2.03
C GLY A 199 -5.53 6.88 -0.79
N HIS A 200 -5.74 6.33 0.42
CA HIS A 200 -5.76 7.11 1.67
C HIS A 200 -4.43 7.22 2.40
N LYS A 201 -3.36 6.58 1.90
CA LYS A 201 -2.00 6.68 2.45
C LYS A 201 -1.22 7.78 1.70
N SER A 202 -0.04 7.48 1.20
CA SER A 202 0.84 8.48 0.58
C SER A 202 0.29 9.12 -0.71
N LEU A 203 -0.81 8.63 -1.28
CA LEU A 203 -1.56 9.35 -2.32
C LEU A 203 -2.48 10.45 -1.76
N LEU A 204 -2.56 10.62 -0.44
CA LEU A 204 -3.27 11.68 0.29
C LEU A 204 -4.79 11.76 0.03
N GLY A 205 -5.37 10.76 -0.62
CA GLY A 205 -6.80 10.67 -0.90
C GLY A 205 -7.63 10.27 0.32
N PRO A 206 -8.97 10.26 0.22
CA PRO A 206 -9.87 9.79 1.28
C PRO A 206 -9.80 8.28 1.48
N GLN A 207 -10.18 7.83 2.69
CA GLN A 207 -10.48 6.41 2.94
C GLN A 207 -11.63 5.93 2.01
N GLY A 208 -11.72 4.62 1.79
CA GLY A 208 -12.70 4.05 0.87
C GLY A 208 -12.33 4.24 -0.60
N THR A 209 -11.05 4.48 -0.89
CA THR A 209 -10.47 4.57 -2.23
C THR A 209 -9.21 3.73 -2.36
N GLY A 210 -9.00 3.20 -3.54
CA GLY A 210 -7.83 2.43 -3.94
C GLY A 210 -7.96 2.01 -5.40
N GLY A 211 -7.02 1.26 -5.90
CA GLY A 211 -7.06 0.80 -7.28
C GLY A 211 -6.11 -0.36 -7.55
N LEU A 212 -6.31 -0.92 -8.73
CA LEU A 212 -5.51 -1.97 -9.33
C LEU A 212 -5.09 -1.56 -10.74
N TYR A 213 -3.79 -1.45 -10.96
CA TYR A 213 -3.23 -1.42 -12.30
C TYR A 213 -3.20 -2.83 -12.87
N ILE A 214 -3.63 -2.98 -14.12
CA ILE A 214 -3.63 -4.22 -14.87
C ILE A 214 -2.92 -3.96 -16.20
N ARG A 215 -1.83 -4.68 -16.46
CA ARG A 215 -1.05 -4.57 -17.70
C ARG A 215 -1.92 -4.91 -18.91
N LYS A 216 -1.68 -4.23 -20.02
CA LYS A 216 -2.28 -4.52 -21.33
C LYS A 216 -2.24 -6.01 -21.66
N GLY A 217 -3.38 -6.54 -22.10
CA GLY A 217 -3.51 -7.94 -22.53
C GLY A 217 -3.64 -8.95 -21.40
N LEU A 218 -3.55 -8.56 -20.14
CA LEU A 218 -3.85 -9.44 -19.02
C LEU A 218 -5.34 -9.40 -18.69
N SER A 219 -5.99 -10.55 -18.69
CA SER A 219 -7.39 -10.69 -18.26
C SER A 219 -7.46 -11.51 -16.98
N LEU A 220 -8.23 -11.00 -16.01
CA LEU A 220 -8.49 -11.64 -14.73
C LEU A 220 -9.90 -12.23 -14.69
N ASN A 221 -10.10 -13.28 -13.90
CA ASN A 221 -11.45 -13.68 -13.51
C ASN A 221 -12.06 -12.59 -12.63
N THR A 222 -13.36 -12.35 -12.78
CA THR A 222 -14.08 -11.36 -11.96
C THR A 222 -14.19 -11.86 -10.51
N LEU A 223 -13.99 -10.97 -9.55
CA LEU A 223 -14.25 -11.23 -8.14
C LEU A 223 -15.72 -10.91 -7.78
N ARG A 224 -16.26 -9.90 -8.43
CA ARG A 224 -17.64 -9.42 -8.27
C ARG A 224 -18.26 -9.22 -9.64
N GLU A 225 -19.53 -9.50 -9.71
CA GLU A 225 -20.35 -9.29 -10.90
C GLU A 225 -21.56 -8.44 -10.55
N GLY A 226 -22.02 -7.60 -11.47
CA GLY A 226 -23.14 -6.71 -11.23
C GLY A 226 -23.25 -5.58 -12.24
N GLY A 227 -24.08 -4.61 -11.95
CA GLY A 227 -24.34 -3.50 -12.87
C GLY A 227 -23.11 -2.59 -13.03
N THR A 228 -22.73 -2.35 -14.28
CA THR A 228 -21.60 -1.50 -14.67
C THR A 228 -22.03 -0.20 -15.36
N GLY A 229 -23.30 -0.15 -15.80
CA GLY A 229 -23.85 0.97 -16.60
C GLY A 229 -23.65 0.81 -18.11
N THR A 230 -22.95 -0.23 -18.55
CA THR A 230 -22.72 -0.59 -19.95
C THR A 230 -23.25 -2.00 -20.22
N ASP A 231 -23.46 -2.34 -21.49
CA ASP A 231 -23.82 -3.68 -21.96
C ASP A 231 -25.01 -4.34 -21.21
N SER A 232 -26.02 -3.54 -20.84
CA SER A 232 -27.13 -3.97 -19.96
C SER A 232 -27.96 -5.14 -20.48
N GLN A 233 -27.83 -5.51 -21.76
CA GLN A 233 -28.49 -6.66 -22.34
C GLN A 233 -27.74 -7.98 -22.10
N GLN A 234 -26.45 -7.91 -21.77
CA GLN A 234 -25.65 -9.10 -21.49
C GLN A 234 -25.94 -9.61 -20.07
N LEU A 235 -26.07 -10.94 -19.92
CA LEU A 235 -26.24 -11.58 -18.61
C LEU A 235 -24.92 -11.89 -17.92
N THR A 236 -23.81 -11.68 -18.60
CA THR A 236 -22.44 -11.83 -18.08
C THR A 236 -21.79 -10.48 -17.88
N GLN A 237 -20.79 -10.42 -17.00
CA GLN A 237 -19.98 -9.23 -16.78
C GLN A 237 -19.29 -8.78 -18.10
N PRO A 238 -19.21 -7.47 -18.40
CA PRO A 238 -18.48 -6.97 -19.56
C PRO A 238 -17.04 -7.51 -19.63
N GLU A 239 -16.52 -7.66 -20.84
CA GLU A 239 -15.15 -8.16 -21.04
C GLU A 239 -14.09 -7.06 -20.92
N ALA A 240 -14.45 -5.83 -21.27
CA ALA A 240 -13.51 -4.71 -21.28
C ALA A 240 -13.32 -4.10 -19.90
N PRO A 241 -12.07 -3.80 -19.47
CA PRO A 241 -11.82 -2.93 -18.34
C PRO A 241 -12.13 -1.45 -18.72
N PRO A 242 -12.48 -0.59 -17.76
CA PRO A 242 -12.53 -0.88 -16.32
C PRO A 242 -13.82 -1.59 -15.87
N GLU A 243 -14.87 -1.60 -16.68
CA GLU A 243 -16.21 -2.08 -16.34
C GLU A 243 -16.21 -3.54 -15.87
N ARG A 244 -15.33 -4.36 -16.43
CA ARG A 244 -15.15 -5.76 -16.02
C ARG A 244 -14.86 -5.91 -14.53
N TYR A 245 -14.15 -4.96 -13.93
CA TYR A 245 -13.65 -5.06 -12.55
C TYR A 245 -14.31 -4.05 -11.59
N GLU A 246 -15.08 -3.09 -12.12
CA GLU A 246 -15.77 -2.03 -11.36
C GLU A 246 -17.28 -2.30 -11.27
N ALA A 247 -17.68 -3.47 -10.76
CA ALA A 247 -19.11 -3.77 -10.57
C ALA A 247 -19.70 -2.91 -9.43
N GLY A 248 -20.87 -2.31 -9.71
CA GLY A 248 -21.57 -1.42 -8.78
C GLY A 248 -21.25 0.06 -9.00
N THR A 249 -21.83 0.91 -8.16
CA THR A 249 -21.56 2.36 -8.20
C THR A 249 -20.23 2.65 -7.51
N VAL A 250 -19.30 3.25 -8.25
CA VAL A 250 -17.99 3.64 -7.71
C VAL A 250 -18.12 4.77 -6.70
N ASN A 251 -17.17 4.88 -5.77
CA ASN A 251 -17.09 5.98 -4.79
C ASN A 251 -16.63 7.28 -5.48
N MET A 252 -17.50 7.89 -6.28
CA MET A 252 -17.17 9.08 -7.08
C MET A 252 -16.66 10.24 -6.22
N HIS A 253 -17.23 10.45 -5.04
CA HIS A 253 -16.81 11.52 -4.14
C HIS A 253 -15.38 11.29 -3.61
N GLY A 254 -15.09 10.07 -3.17
CA GLY A 254 -13.74 9.69 -2.76
C GLY A 254 -12.73 9.74 -3.90
N ILE A 255 -13.13 9.31 -5.10
CA ILE A 255 -12.28 9.36 -6.31
C ILE A 255 -11.96 10.82 -6.69
N ALA A 256 -12.90 11.75 -6.55
CA ALA A 256 -12.64 13.18 -6.75
C ALA A 256 -11.57 13.71 -5.77
N GLY A 257 -11.65 13.31 -4.50
CA GLY A 257 -10.60 13.64 -3.52
C GLY A 257 -9.26 12.97 -3.83
N LEU A 258 -9.28 11.70 -4.23
CA LEU A 258 -8.08 10.98 -4.63
C LEU A 258 -7.37 11.63 -5.83
N HIS A 259 -8.14 12.11 -6.82
CA HIS A 259 -7.60 12.85 -7.95
C HIS A 259 -6.77 14.06 -7.51
N GLU A 260 -7.29 14.89 -6.61
CA GLU A 260 -6.55 16.05 -6.10
C GLU A 260 -5.34 15.62 -5.22
N GLY A 261 -5.46 14.51 -4.49
CA GLY A 261 -4.33 13.92 -3.76
C GLY A 261 -3.20 13.50 -4.70
N VAL A 262 -3.51 12.76 -5.75
CA VAL A 262 -2.52 12.34 -6.78
C VAL A 262 -1.88 13.54 -7.46
N LYS A 263 -2.66 14.56 -7.83
CA LYS A 263 -2.11 15.80 -8.40
C LYS A 263 -1.15 16.50 -7.44
N TYR A 264 -1.53 16.59 -6.16
CA TYR A 264 -0.68 17.20 -5.14
C TYR A 264 0.64 16.44 -4.99
N VAL A 265 0.58 15.12 -4.84
CA VAL A 265 1.78 14.28 -4.72
C VAL A 265 2.62 14.34 -5.99
N SER A 266 2.02 14.30 -7.17
CA SER A 266 2.73 14.41 -8.46
C SER A 266 3.50 15.73 -8.59
N ALA A 267 2.87 16.84 -8.19
CA ALA A 267 3.50 18.17 -8.25
C ALA A 267 4.63 18.36 -7.23
N HIS A 268 4.61 17.62 -6.10
CA HIS A 268 5.55 17.80 -4.99
C HIS A 268 6.39 16.55 -4.68
N ALA A 269 6.40 15.55 -5.56
CA ALA A 269 6.98 14.23 -5.30
C ALA A 269 8.42 14.27 -4.77
N ALA A 270 9.30 15.04 -5.42
CA ALA A 270 10.71 15.17 -5.00
C ALA A 270 10.84 15.84 -3.62
N THR A 271 10.07 16.89 -3.37
CA THR A 271 10.08 17.62 -2.09
C THR A 271 9.55 16.76 -0.95
N ILE A 272 8.42 16.05 -1.17
CA ILE A 272 7.85 15.13 -0.18
C ILE A 272 8.85 14.03 0.16
N LEU A 273 9.43 13.40 -0.86
CA LEU A 273 10.40 12.32 -0.68
C LEU A 273 11.63 12.77 0.11
N SER A 274 12.23 13.93 -0.23
CA SER A 274 13.39 14.48 0.49
C SER A 274 13.02 14.77 1.94
N HIS A 275 11.91 15.46 2.15
CA HIS A 275 11.42 15.84 3.46
C HIS A 275 11.13 14.63 4.38
N GLU A 276 10.40 13.64 3.88
CA GLU A 276 10.12 12.42 4.65
C GLU A 276 11.40 11.63 4.96
N ARG A 277 12.34 11.56 4.02
CA ARG A 277 13.64 10.89 4.23
C ARG A 277 14.46 11.58 5.30
N GLU A 278 14.65 12.89 5.22
CA GLU A 278 15.42 13.66 6.20
C GLU A 278 14.92 13.47 7.63
N MET A 279 13.60 13.54 7.83
CA MET A 279 12.99 13.33 9.14
C MET A 279 13.07 11.88 9.61
N THR A 280 12.83 10.93 8.71
CA THR A 280 12.89 9.50 9.02
C THR A 280 14.31 9.08 9.38
N ASP A 281 15.31 9.63 8.69
CA ASP A 281 16.71 9.36 8.97
C ASP A 281 17.17 10.01 10.28
N ALA A 282 16.74 11.23 10.57
CA ALA A 282 17.00 11.88 11.85
C ALA A 282 16.38 11.08 13.00
N LEU A 283 15.11 10.66 12.87
CA LEU A 283 14.43 9.82 13.85
C LEU A 283 15.19 8.49 14.08
N TYR A 284 15.56 7.81 13.00
CA TYR A 284 16.30 6.55 13.08
C TYR A 284 17.63 6.72 13.81
N ARG A 285 18.45 7.71 13.40
CA ARG A 285 19.78 7.95 13.98
C ARG A 285 19.73 8.28 15.46
N GLU A 286 18.80 9.10 15.89
CA GLU A 286 18.68 9.48 17.30
C GLU A 286 18.14 8.32 18.15
N LEU A 287 17.17 7.55 17.66
CA LEU A 287 16.70 6.33 18.35
C LEU A 287 17.83 5.28 18.46
N ALA A 288 18.68 5.16 17.44
CA ALA A 288 19.81 4.23 17.44
C ALA A 288 20.89 4.54 18.51
N ARG A 289 20.93 5.78 19.00
CA ARG A 289 21.85 6.23 20.06
C ARG A 289 21.28 6.04 21.46
N MET A 290 19.99 5.77 21.58
CA MET A 290 19.34 5.61 22.89
C MET A 290 19.57 4.18 23.41
N GLU A 291 20.27 4.06 24.50
CA GLU A 291 20.37 2.79 25.23
C GLU A 291 18.97 2.32 25.66
N GLY A 292 18.66 1.04 25.44
CA GLY A 292 17.33 0.48 25.70
C GLY A 292 16.35 0.57 24.53
N VAL A 293 16.73 1.16 23.37
CA VAL A 293 15.94 1.11 22.14
C VAL A 293 16.44 0.00 21.23
N THR A 294 15.52 -0.82 20.73
CA THR A 294 15.81 -1.83 19.71
C THR A 294 15.13 -1.42 18.40
N LEU A 295 15.90 -1.27 17.32
CA LEU A 295 15.42 -0.90 15.99
C LEU A 295 15.23 -2.11 15.08
N TYR A 296 14.19 -2.05 14.23
CA TYR A 296 13.84 -3.12 13.26
C TYR A 296 13.79 -2.64 11.81
N SER A 297 13.86 -1.34 11.58
CA SER A 297 13.93 -0.77 10.23
C SER A 297 15.37 -0.85 9.69
N PRO A 298 15.58 -0.92 8.35
CA PRO A 298 16.91 -0.88 7.77
C PRO A 298 17.70 0.36 8.21
N ALA A 299 19.00 0.19 8.46
CA ALA A 299 19.87 1.31 8.85
C ALA A 299 20.15 2.26 7.67
N GLU A 300 20.24 1.71 6.46
CA GLU A 300 20.49 2.50 5.25
C GLU A 300 19.25 3.31 4.88
N GLU A 301 19.43 4.63 4.74
CA GLU A 301 18.35 5.58 4.42
C GLU A 301 17.63 5.22 3.11
N ALA A 302 18.40 4.90 2.05
CA ALA A 302 17.86 4.56 0.74
C ALA A 302 17.07 3.24 0.72
N ALA A 303 17.24 2.39 1.73
CA ALA A 303 16.59 1.09 1.83
C ALA A 303 15.24 1.12 2.55
N ARG A 304 14.79 2.29 3.07
CA ARG A 304 13.51 2.43 3.79
C ARG A 304 12.64 3.58 3.27
N CYS A 305 11.33 3.42 3.36
CA CYS A 305 10.36 4.52 3.24
C CYS A 305 10.14 5.19 4.61
N GLY A 306 9.24 6.17 4.71
CA GLY A 306 8.96 7.00 5.89
C GLY A 306 8.53 6.26 7.17
N ILE A 307 9.11 5.10 7.47
CA ILE A 307 8.76 4.23 8.60
C ILE A 307 9.99 3.91 9.44
N VAL A 308 9.86 4.10 10.76
CA VAL A 308 10.82 3.60 11.77
C VAL A 308 10.08 2.74 12.77
N THR A 309 10.53 1.50 12.93
CA THR A 309 9.94 0.53 13.85
C THR A 309 10.95 0.15 14.91
N PHE A 310 10.50 0.20 16.18
CA PHE A 310 11.36 0.06 17.34
C PHE A 310 10.61 -0.54 18.53
N ASN A 311 11.36 -0.91 19.57
CA ASN A 311 10.85 -1.21 20.91
C ASN A 311 11.63 -0.42 21.96
N ILE A 312 11.00 -0.18 23.11
CA ILE A 312 11.54 0.56 24.26
C ILE A 312 11.75 -0.42 25.41
N GLY A 313 13.00 -0.62 25.84
CA GLY A 313 13.37 -1.55 26.90
C GLY A 313 12.70 -2.91 26.73
N ASP A 314 12.14 -3.47 27.79
CA ASP A 314 11.38 -4.73 27.80
C ASP A 314 9.85 -4.52 27.67
N MET A 315 9.42 -3.27 27.45
CA MET A 315 8.01 -2.90 27.37
C MET A 315 7.33 -3.55 26.17
N GLY A 316 6.09 -4.05 26.35
CA GLY A 316 5.25 -4.50 25.24
C GLY A 316 4.85 -3.33 24.34
N SER A 317 4.75 -3.55 23.04
CA SER A 317 4.50 -2.48 22.06
C SER A 317 3.17 -1.73 22.28
N SER A 318 2.14 -2.38 22.80
CA SER A 318 0.89 -1.70 23.16
C SER A 318 1.09 -0.76 24.34
N GLN A 319 1.77 -1.23 25.40
CA GLN A 319 2.10 -0.41 26.55
C GLN A 319 2.97 0.79 26.16
N ALA A 320 3.96 0.59 25.30
CA ALA A 320 4.80 1.67 24.80
C ALA A 320 4.00 2.69 23.96
N ALA A 321 3.07 2.21 23.12
CA ALA A 321 2.20 3.08 22.32
C ALA A 321 1.22 3.88 23.24
N ASP A 322 0.69 3.26 24.28
CA ASP A 322 -0.16 3.93 25.27
C ASP A 322 0.63 5.01 26.02
N ALA A 323 1.85 4.72 26.50
CA ALA A 323 2.72 5.69 27.16
C ALA A 323 3.11 6.87 26.27
N LEU A 324 3.27 6.64 24.96
CA LEU A 324 3.49 7.69 23.95
C LEU A 324 2.21 8.51 23.72
N SER A 325 1.05 7.84 23.65
CA SER A 325 -0.25 8.50 23.53
C SER A 325 -0.58 9.43 24.70
N ASP A 326 -0.22 9.04 25.93
CA ASP A 326 -0.36 9.88 27.14
C ASP A 326 0.47 11.17 27.05
N ARG A 327 1.47 11.19 26.15
CA ARG A 327 2.31 12.35 25.81
C ARG A 327 1.89 13.04 24.51
N ASN A 328 0.68 12.76 24.03
CA ASN A 328 0.11 13.28 22.77
C ASN A 328 0.92 12.90 21.52
N ILE A 329 1.56 11.71 21.51
CA ILE A 329 2.27 11.18 20.36
C ILE A 329 1.48 10.00 19.78
N CYS A 330 0.93 10.18 18.60
CA CYS A 330 0.16 9.17 17.88
C CYS A 330 1.08 8.26 17.06
N VAL A 331 1.33 7.07 17.55
CA VAL A 331 2.07 5.98 16.88
C VAL A 331 1.25 4.70 16.92
N ARG A 332 1.70 3.66 16.24
CA ARG A 332 1.01 2.37 16.26
C ARG A 332 1.83 1.27 16.93
N GLY A 333 1.28 0.64 17.97
CA GLY A 333 1.81 -0.58 18.57
C GLY A 333 1.19 -1.84 17.99
N GLY A 334 1.84 -2.99 18.11
CA GLY A 334 1.32 -4.31 17.78
C GLY A 334 1.97 -5.01 16.60
N LEU A 335 1.19 -5.86 15.90
CA LEU A 335 1.68 -6.70 14.79
C LEU A 335 1.43 -6.08 13.39
N HIS A 336 0.89 -4.87 13.30
CA HIS A 336 0.71 -4.11 12.06
C HIS A 336 0.03 -4.87 10.92
N CYS A 337 -0.84 -5.84 11.23
CA CYS A 337 -1.46 -6.75 10.28
C CYS A 337 -0.46 -7.54 9.40
N ALA A 338 0.76 -7.79 9.90
CA ALA A 338 1.81 -8.56 9.22
C ALA A 338 2.49 -9.55 10.18
N PRO A 339 1.77 -10.55 10.71
CA PRO A 339 2.29 -11.46 11.74
C PRO A 339 3.50 -12.27 11.29
N CYS A 340 3.62 -12.57 9.99
CA CYS A 340 4.78 -13.27 9.45
C CYS A 340 6.03 -12.40 9.47
N ALA A 341 5.92 -11.10 9.18
CA ALA A 341 7.04 -10.16 9.32
C ALA A 341 7.50 -10.08 10.79
N HIS A 342 6.59 -10.03 11.75
CA HIS A 342 6.93 -10.10 13.17
C HIS A 342 7.54 -11.44 13.59
N ARG A 343 7.19 -12.55 12.92
CA ARG A 343 7.87 -13.85 13.11
C ARG A 343 9.34 -13.79 12.66
N VAL A 344 9.61 -13.14 11.53
CA VAL A 344 10.97 -12.91 11.03
C VAL A 344 11.78 -12.07 12.02
N LEU A 345 11.17 -11.02 12.58
CA LEU A 345 11.82 -10.10 13.53
C LEU A 345 11.91 -10.64 14.96
N GLY A 346 11.31 -11.80 15.28
CA GLY A 346 11.26 -12.34 16.64
C GLY A 346 10.36 -11.55 17.61
N THR A 347 9.45 -10.71 17.08
CA THR A 347 8.62 -9.78 17.86
C THR A 347 7.15 -10.19 17.98
N VAL A 348 6.81 -11.46 17.67
CA VAL A 348 5.40 -11.93 17.67
C VAL A 348 4.72 -11.72 19.04
N GLN A 349 5.44 -11.96 20.13
CA GLN A 349 4.87 -11.92 21.48
C GLN A 349 4.68 -10.49 22.01
N ARG A 350 5.63 -9.61 21.75
CA ARG A 350 5.60 -8.24 22.29
C ARG A 350 5.17 -7.19 21.27
N GLY A 351 5.11 -7.53 19.98
CA GLY A 351 4.89 -6.58 18.91
C GLY A 351 6.05 -5.60 18.73
N ALA A 352 5.81 -4.53 18.00
CA ALA A 352 6.72 -3.40 17.88
C ALA A 352 5.94 -2.08 17.82
N VAL A 353 6.56 -0.97 18.14
CA VAL A 353 6.06 0.38 17.91
C VAL A 353 6.51 0.82 16.53
N ARG A 354 5.59 1.37 15.76
CA ARG A 354 5.89 1.94 14.44
C ARG A 354 5.57 3.43 14.43
N ALA A 355 6.57 4.25 14.23
CA ALA A 355 6.40 5.64 13.86
C ALA A 355 6.48 5.78 12.35
N SER A 356 5.60 6.55 11.74
CA SER A 356 5.60 6.80 10.31
C SER A 356 5.38 8.27 9.99
N VAL A 357 6.38 8.84 9.35
CA VAL A 357 6.45 10.24 8.92
C VAL A 357 5.61 10.43 7.66
N GLY A 358 4.96 11.55 7.52
CA GLY A 358 4.23 11.97 6.34
C GLY A 358 4.61 13.40 5.92
N TYR A 359 4.08 13.81 4.78
CA TYR A 359 4.42 15.07 4.12
C TYR A 359 4.25 16.33 4.97
N ALA A 360 3.38 16.30 5.98
CA ALA A 360 3.05 17.45 6.84
C ALA A 360 3.76 17.45 8.18
N ASN A 361 4.50 16.39 8.52
CA ASN A 361 5.28 16.36 9.75
C ASN A 361 6.44 17.35 9.71
N SER A 362 6.92 17.71 10.89
CA SER A 362 8.04 18.61 11.10
C SER A 362 9.15 17.96 11.95
N PHE A 363 10.31 18.58 12.00
CA PHE A 363 11.36 18.18 12.94
C PHE A 363 10.92 18.35 14.41
N ASP A 364 9.98 19.25 14.72
CA ASP A 364 9.43 19.39 16.06
C ASP A 364 8.63 18.15 16.47
N ASP A 365 7.92 17.50 15.52
CA ASP A 365 7.21 16.23 15.76
C ASP A 365 8.20 15.09 16.03
N VAL A 366 9.26 15.01 15.25
CA VAL A 366 10.35 14.04 15.46
C VAL A 366 10.99 14.24 16.84
N ASN A 367 11.33 15.49 17.17
CA ASN A 367 11.93 15.82 18.46
C ASN A 367 10.97 15.54 19.64
N ALA A 368 9.67 15.73 19.46
CA ALA A 368 8.68 15.41 20.48
C ALA A 368 8.65 13.90 20.76
N LEU A 369 8.63 13.05 19.72
CA LEU A 369 8.73 11.60 19.87
C LEU A 369 10.04 11.18 20.57
N LEU A 370 11.18 11.75 20.16
CA LEU A 370 12.48 11.42 20.75
C LEU A 370 12.52 11.77 22.26
N ARG A 371 12.00 12.94 22.66
CA ARG A 371 11.89 13.32 24.07
C ARG A 371 10.99 12.35 24.83
N ALA A 372 9.82 12.01 24.27
CA ALA A 372 8.90 11.08 24.90
C ALA A 372 9.52 9.69 25.12
N VAL A 373 10.25 9.15 24.12
CA VAL A 373 10.98 7.89 24.26
C VAL A 373 12.05 7.97 25.34
N HIS A 374 12.82 9.07 25.37
CA HIS A 374 13.85 9.29 26.40
C HIS A 374 13.22 9.33 27.81
N GLU A 375 12.13 10.04 28.00
CA GLU A 375 11.41 10.10 29.28
C GLU A 375 10.93 8.72 29.72
N ILE A 376 10.28 7.96 28.83
CA ILE A 376 9.79 6.60 29.10
C ILE A 376 10.92 5.68 29.55
N LEU A 377 12.10 5.78 28.93
CA LEU A 377 13.27 4.97 29.32
C LEU A 377 13.77 5.28 30.73
N HIS A 378 13.57 6.50 31.25
CA HIS A 378 14.09 6.95 32.53
C HIS A 378 13.04 6.99 33.66
N GLU A 379 11.75 6.82 33.36
CA GLU A 379 10.69 6.77 34.36
C GLU A 379 10.64 5.44 35.16
N GLY A 380 11.37 4.43 34.75
CA GLY A 380 11.47 3.12 35.42
C GLY A 380 12.82 2.85 36.12
N ALA A 381 13.70 3.86 36.16
CA ALA A 381 15.03 3.72 36.77
C ALA A 381 15.07 4.15 38.24
#